data_2c79759f0a21dd880a77d8e56a7909b2
#
_entry.id   2c79759f0a21dd880a77d8e56a7909b2
#
_cell.length_a   1.000
_cell.length_b   1.000
_cell.length_c   1.000
_cell.angle_alpha   90.00
_cell.angle_beta   90.00
_cell.angle_gamma   90.00
#
_symmetry.space_group_name_H-M   'P 1'
#
loop_
_entity.id
_entity.type
_entity.pdbx_description
1 polymer ?
#
loop_
_entity_poly.entity_id
_entity_poly.type
_entity_poly.pdbx_seq_one_letter_code
_entity_poly.pdbx_strand_id
1 'polypeptide(L)'
;MTKRILIVTDNLPDQINGVVTTYKNIEACAVRDGYSIDYLDPRSFSYIDCPGYNEVKISYPRNLGKKIEALDPDHIHIATEGPLGLWARAYLSKRGIRHNTAYHTKFPEGLHKLFGIPEFLTWRFVRWFHKHSGKVLTTTDTMVKDLKDHGFDSEVVSWTRGVDRDIFNPTLRKDLPAKYLLCVSRVSKEKNLEEFLKLDYPGYQKIMVGDGPMLETYKKQYPNVHFTGFKTGTDLARYYANAEVFVFPSMWETFGIVMIESMACGTPVAAFPCDGPKDVIEQGVTGFMNDNLSDAIDGCLQLNRDRVLKGSQRWSWDNAWKIFKENLT
;
A
#
# COMPACT_ATOMS: atom_id res chain seq x y z
N MET A 1 16.28 9.50 27.06
CA MET A 1 14.81 9.28 27.11
C MET A 1 14.39 8.71 25.75
N THR A 2 13.54 7.72 25.75
CA THR A 2 12.96 7.14 24.52
C THR A 2 12.04 8.17 23.88
N LYS A 3 12.24 8.53 22.63
CA LYS A 3 11.34 9.42 21.89
C LYS A 3 10.04 8.70 21.56
N ARG A 4 8.92 9.39 21.75
CA ARG A 4 7.57 8.85 21.59
C ARG A 4 6.91 9.41 20.34
N ILE A 5 6.41 8.54 19.48
CA ILE A 5 5.68 8.91 18.27
C ILE A 5 4.24 8.45 18.45
N LEU A 6 3.29 9.37 18.28
CA LEU A 6 1.88 9.04 18.22
C LEU A 6 1.42 8.92 16.78
N ILE A 7 0.87 7.79 16.41
CA ILE A 7 0.19 7.56 15.12
C ILE A 7 -1.32 7.55 15.33
N VAL A 8 -2.02 8.44 14.63
CA VAL A 8 -3.49 8.46 14.60
C VAL A 8 -3.94 7.86 13.28
N THR A 9 -4.73 6.80 13.34
CA THR A 9 -5.17 6.04 12.15
C THR A 9 -6.61 5.56 12.27
N ASP A 10 -7.33 5.54 11.14
CA ASP A 10 -8.68 4.96 11.05
C ASP A 10 -8.66 3.44 10.79
N ASN A 11 -7.46 2.86 10.57
CA ASN A 11 -7.31 1.43 10.36
C ASN A 11 -7.22 0.68 11.70
N LEU A 12 -7.83 -0.50 11.74
CA LEU A 12 -7.58 -1.47 12.79
C LEU A 12 -6.27 -2.22 12.52
N PRO A 13 -5.51 -2.61 13.55
CA PRO A 13 -4.21 -3.26 13.36
C PRO A 13 -4.28 -4.68 12.81
N ASP A 14 -5.45 -5.31 12.82
CA ASP A 14 -5.72 -6.62 12.23
C ASP A 14 -6.19 -6.54 10.76
N GLN A 15 -6.42 -5.34 10.24
CA GLN A 15 -6.75 -5.17 8.84
C GLN A 15 -5.55 -5.49 7.93
N ILE A 16 -5.89 -6.07 6.77
CA ILE A 16 -4.92 -6.48 5.77
C ILE A 16 -4.91 -5.45 4.65
N ASN A 17 -4.05 -4.46 4.81
CA ASN A 17 -3.83 -3.42 3.80
C ASN A 17 -2.42 -2.84 3.89
N GLY A 18 -2.00 -2.12 2.83
CA GLY A 18 -0.66 -1.55 2.73
C GLY A 18 -0.33 -0.51 3.80
N VAL A 19 -1.34 0.20 4.34
CA VAL A 19 -1.14 1.21 5.40
C VAL A 19 -0.78 0.51 6.71
N VAL A 20 -1.56 -0.49 7.13
CA VAL A 20 -1.29 -1.29 8.35
C VAL A 20 0.07 -2.00 8.24
N THR A 21 0.35 -2.63 7.10
CA THR A 21 1.66 -3.28 6.84
C THR A 21 2.80 -2.27 7.00
N THR A 22 2.64 -1.07 6.44
CA THR A 22 3.66 -0.02 6.55
C THR A 22 3.95 0.34 7.99
N TYR A 23 2.93 0.69 8.78
CA TYR A 23 3.17 1.15 10.16
C TYR A 23 3.66 0.05 11.07
N LYS A 24 3.26 -1.21 10.91
CA LYS A 24 3.83 -2.36 11.64
C LYS A 24 5.34 -2.51 11.41
N ASN A 25 5.77 -2.39 10.16
CA ASN A 25 7.19 -2.50 9.84
C ASN A 25 8.00 -1.27 10.29
N ILE A 26 7.43 -0.08 10.19
CA ILE A 26 8.01 1.16 10.72
C ILE A 26 8.17 1.06 12.24
N GLU A 27 7.17 0.53 12.95
CA GLU A 27 7.24 0.31 14.41
C GLU A 27 8.37 -0.65 14.78
N ALA A 28 8.52 -1.78 14.07
CA ALA A 28 9.63 -2.70 14.29
C ALA A 28 11.00 -2.04 14.11
N CYS A 29 11.15 -1.18 13.11
CA CYS A 29 12.37 -0.40 12.89
C CYS A 29 12.57 0.67 13.97
N ALA A 30 11.49 1.38 14.36
CA ALA A 30 11.52 2.42 15.38
C ALA A 30 11.97 1.88 16.73
N VAL A 31 11.43 0.74 17.16
CA VAL A 31 11.81 0.07 18.41
C VAL A 31 13.29 -0.31 18.42
N ARG A 32 13.82 -0.86 17.33
CA ARG A 32 15.25 -1.17 17.20
C ARG A 32 16.13 0.09 17.32
N ASP A 33 15.60 1.24 16.93
CA ASP A 33 16.29 2.54 16.95
C ASP A 33 16.01 3.36 18.24
N GLY A 34 15.38 2.75 19.24
CA GLY A 34 15.13 3.34 20.56
C GLY A 34 13.95 4.33 20.62
N TYR A 35 13.02 4.26 19.65
CA TYR A 35 11.75 4.99 19.67
C TYR A 35 10.62 4.09 20.18
N SER A 36 9.56 4.71 20.70
CA SER A 36 8.28 4.02 20.95
C SER A 36 7.20 4.61 20.05
N ILE A 37 6.28 3.76 19.59
CA ILE A 37 5.13 4.16 18.81
C ILE A 37 3.86 3.80 19.59
N ASP A 38 3.04 4.81 19.83
CA ASP A 38 1.69 4.68 20.39
C ASP A 38 0.67 4.90 19.29
N TYR A 39 -0.48 4.22 19.38
CA TYR A 39 -1.56 4.35 18.39
C TYR A 39 -2.83 4.88 19.03
N LEU A 40 -3.48 5.82 18.34
CA LEU A 40 -4.89 6.10 18.51
C LEU A 40 -5.62 5.60 17.26
N ASP A 41 -6.25 4.46 17.40
CA ASP A 41 -7.02 3.77 16.37
C ASP A 41 -8.50 3.62 16.79
N PRO A 42 -9.38 3.04 15.99
CA PRO A 42 -10.80 2.88 16.34
C PRO A 42 -11.04 2.16 17.69
N ARG A 43 -10.18 1.22 18.10
CA ARG A 43 -10.31 0.51 19.41
C ARG A 43 -10.13 1.44 20.62
N SER A 44 -9.48 2.58 20.42
CA SER A 44 -9.32 3.60 21.46
C SER A 44 -10.61 4.33 21.78
N PHE A 45 -11.68 4.12 20.97
CA PHE A 45 -12.96 4.85 21.03
C PHE A 45 -14.13 3.92 20.74
N SER A 46 -15.37 4.44 20.90
CA SER A 46 -16.54 3.78 20.33
C SER A 46 -16.56 3.98 18.82
N TYR A 47 -16.85 2.93 18.06
CA TYR A 47 -16.98 3.00 16.61
C TYR A 47 -18.10 2.12 16.08
N ILE A 48 -18.54 2.37 14.85
CA ILE A 48 -19.46 1.53 14.08
C ILE A 48 -18.81 1.19 12.73
N ASP A 49 -19.27 0.13 12.11
CA ASP A 49 -18.89 -0.21 10.74
C ASP A 49 -19.57 0.75 9.76
N CYS A 50 -18.84 1.17 8.72
CA CYS A 50 -19.45 1.97 7.67
C CYS A 50 -20.44 1.10 6.87
N PRO A 51 -21.70 1.52 6.72
CA PRO A 51 -22.68 0.76 5.92
C PRO A 51 -22.18 0.49 4.50
N GLY A 52 -22.16 -0.78 4.10
CA GLY A 52 -21.67 -1.21 2.78
C GLY A 52 -20.13 -1.33 2.67
N TYR A 53 -19.37 -0.88 3.67
CA TYR A 53 -17.89 -0.94 3.70
C TYR A 53 -17.40 -1.31 5.10
N ASN A 54 -17.64 -2.54 5.52
CA ASN A 54 -17.34 -3.02 6.88
C ASN A 54 -15.86 -2.87 7.29
N GLU A 55 -14.97 -2.67 6.35
CA GLU A 55 -13.54 -2.41 6.60
C GLU A 55 -13.28 -0.98 7.06
N VAL A 56 -14.19 -0.05 6.76
CA VAL A 56 -14.09 1.35 7.18
C VAL A 56 -14.79 1.52 8.53
N LYS A 57 -14.08 2.02 9.52
CA LYS A 57 -14.62 2.25 10.87
C LYS A 57 -14.93 3.73 11.06
N ILE A 58 -16.15 4.03 11.47
CA ILE A 58 -16.57 5.39 11.81
C ILE A 58 -16.45 5.54 13.32
N SER A 59 -15.40 6.21 13.77
CA SER A 59 -15.11 6.40 15.19
C SER A 59 -15.79 7.64 15.75
N TYR A 60 -16.18 7.56 17.01
CA TYR A 60 -16.70 8.66 17.82
C TYR A 60 -15.65 9.08 18.86
N PRO A 61 -14.66 9.93 18.51
CA PRO A 61 -13.45 10.12 19.32
C PRO A 61 -13.66 11.11 20.47
N ARG A 62 -14.55 10.79 21.38
CA ARG A 62 -14.73 11.54 22.64
C ARG A 62 -13.43 11.57 23.41
N ASN A 63 -13.06 12.74 23.93
CA ASN A 63 -11.84 12.95 24.71
C ASN A 63 -10.51 12.65 23.96
N LEU A 64 -10.51 12.68 22.63
CA LEU A 64 -9.28 12.48 21.82
C LEU A 64 -8.13 13.38 22.32
N GLY A 65 -8.40 14.66 22.53
CA GLY A 65 -7.39 15.60 23.01
C GLY A 65 -6.78 15.18 24.35
N LYS A 66 -7.59 14.76 25.33
CA LYS A 66 -7.10 14.25 26.62
C LYS A 66 -6.23 12.99 26.47
N LYS A 67 -6.57 12.11 25.50
CA LYS A 67 -5.74 10.93 25.22
C LYS A 67 -4.39 11.32 24.60
N ILE A 68 -4.37 12.29 23.68
CA ILE A 68 -3.12 12.82 23.12
C ILE A 68 -2.26 13.43 24.23
N GLU A 69 -2.86 14.28 25.09
CA GLU A 69 -2.15 14.90 26.21
C GLU A 69 -1.61 13.88 27.21
N ALA A 70 -2.37 12.82 27.50
CA ALA A 70 -1.93 11.76 28.43
C ALA A 70 -0.79 10.88 27.89
N LEU A 71 -0.71 10.71 26.55
CA LEU A 71 0.38 10.00 25.89
C LEU A 71 1.66 10.83 25.84
N ASP A 72 1.55 12.15 25.91
CA ASP A 72 2.68 13.12 25.87
C ASP A 72 3.72 12.78 24.78
N PRO A 73 3.31 12.73 23.49
CA PRO A 73 4.19 12.34 22.41
C PRO A 73 5.15 13.48 22.01
N ASP A 74 6.40 13.13 21.66
CA ASP A 74 7.35 14.06 21.05
C ASP A 74 6.97 14.43 19.62
N HIS A 75 6.35 13.48 18.89
CA HIS A 75 5.94 13.64 17.50
C HIS A 75 4.54 13.06 17.28
N ILE A 76 3.76 13.73 16.44
CA ILE A 76 2.41 13.28 16.08
C ILE A 76 2.31 13.13 14.56
N HIS A 77 1.79 11.96 14.14
CA HIS A 77 1.57 11.64 12.73
C HIS A 77 0.13 11.16 12.50
N ILE A 78 -0.60 11.83 11.62
CA ILE A 78 -1.94 11.43 11.20
C ILE A 78 -1.81 10.60 9.93
N ALA A 79 -2.11 9.31 10.04
CA ALA A 79 -1.88 8.33 9.00
C ALA A 79 -2.99 8.26 7.94
N THR A 80 -4.20 8.74 8.26
CA THR A 80 -5.37 8.61 7.38
C THR A 80 -6.28 9.83 7.47
N GLU A 81 -7.02 10.10 6.38
CA GLU A 81 -7.94 11.23 6.25
C GLU A 81 -9.37 10.91 6.72
N GLY A 82 -9.53 9.79 7.40
CA GLY A 82 -10.82 9.35 7.93
C GLY A 82 -11.30 10.10 9.18
N PRO A 83 -12.37 9.62 9.83
CA PRO A 83 -12.98 10.30 10.98
C PRO A 83 -12.01 10.61 12.12
N LEU A 84 -11.14 9.67 12.53
CA LEU A 84 -10.13 9.92 13.57
C LEU A 84 -9.11 10.95 13.13
N GLY A 85 -8.61 10.82 11.90
CA GLY A 85 -7.68 11.79 11.33
C GLY A 85 -8.27 13.20 11.29
N LEU A 86 -9.54 13.35 10.91
CA LEU A 86 -10.25 14.64 10.91
C LEU A 86 -10.33 15.27 12.30
N TRP A 87 -10.70 14.51 13.32
CA TRP A 87 -10.78 15.01 14.69
C TRP A 87 -9.41 15.35 15.26
N ALA A 88 -8.41 14.52 14.99
CA ALA A 88 -7.02 14.79 15.40
C ALA A 88 -6.50 16.08 14.75
N ARG A 89 -6.65 16.19 13.42
CA ARG A 89 -6.29 17.39 12.68
C ARG A 89 -6.96 18.65 13.25
N ALA A 90 -8.28 18.60 13.50
CA ALA A 90 -9.03 19.73 14.05
C ALA A 90 -8.51 20.12 15.46
N TYR A 91 -8.25 19.14 16.32
CA TYR A 91 -7.72 19.35 17.66
C TYR A 91 -6.32 19.97 17.63
N LEU A 92 -5.39 19.40 16.85
CA LEU A 92 -4.00 19.83 16.76
C LEU A 92 -3.87 21.20 16.11
N SER A 93 -4.54 21.42 14.98
CA SER A 93 -4.51 22.71 14.27
C SER A 93 -5.07 23.86 15.10
N LYS A 94 -6.17 23.63 15.85
CA LYS A 94 -6.74 24.65 16.74
C LYS A 94 -5.78 25.09 17.84
N ARG A 95 -4.86 24.21 18.26
CA ARG A 95 -3.88 24.46 19.34
C ARG A 95 -2.50 24.83 18.82
N GLY A 96 -2.30 24.87 17.51
CA GLY A 96 -0.97 25.11 16.92
C GLY A 96 0.04 24.00 17.19
N ILE A 97 -0.42 22.79 17.51
CA ILE A 97 0.46 21.64 17.76
C ILE A 97 0.96 21.11 16.41
N ARG A 98 2.28 21.00 16.27
CA ARG A 98 2.91 20.47 15.07
C ARG A 98 2.56 18.99 14.89
N HIS A 99 2.32 18.59 13.65
CA HIS A 99 2.03 17.21 13.29
C HIS A 99 2.30 16.99 11.81
N ASN A 100 2.59 15.76 11.45
CA ASN A 100 2.67 15.32 10.07
C ASN A 100 1.40 14.60 9.66
N THR A 101 1.19 14.51 8.36
CA THR A 101 0.13 13.69 7.78
C THR A 101 0.69 12.77 6.70
N ALA A 102 -0.04 11.74 6.33
CA ALA A 102 0.29 10.91 5.19
C ALA A 102 -0.87 10.88 4.17
N TYR A 103 -0.50 10.78 2.88
CA TYR A 103 -1.40 10.56 1.77
C TYR A 103 -1.04 9.23 1.10
N HIS A 104 -1.87 8.21 1.34
CA HIS A 104 -1.59 6.83 0.91
C HIS A 104 -2.44 6.34 -0.24
N THR A 105 -3.55 7.00 -0.52
CA THR A 105 -4.57 6.51 -1.45
C THR A 105 -5.03 7.64 -2.36
N LYS A 106 -5.24 7.34 -3.64
CA LYS A 106 -5.85 8.25 -4.60
C LYS A 106 -7.33 8.46 -4.26
N PHE A 107 -7.55 9.16 -3.17
CA PHE A 107 -8.86 9.37 -2.57
C PHE A 107 -9.83 10.14 -3.48
N PRO A 108 -9.42 11.24 -4.18
CA PRO A 108 -10.29 12.00 -5.07
C PRO A 108 -10.81 11.18 -6.25
N GLU A 109 -9.90 10.49 -6.95
CA GLU A 109 -10.26 9.64 -8.09
C GLU A 109 -11.10 8.44 -7.65
N GLY A 110 -10.79 7.90 -6.45
CA GLY A 110 -11.55 6.81 -5.84
C GLY A 110 -13.01 7.17 -5.60
N LEU A 111 -13.26 8.30 -4.97
CA LEU A 111 -14.61 8.78 -4.70
C LEU A 111 -15.37 9.18 -5.97
N HIS A 112 -14.65 9.74 -6.96
CA HIS A 112 -15.27 10.03 -8.26
C HIS A 112 -15.76 8.75 -8.93
N LYS A 113 -14.94 7.72 -9.01
CA LYS A 113 -15.29 6.46 -9.68
C LYS A 113 -16.36 5.66 -8.96
N LEU A 114 -16.34 5.63 -7.61
CA LEU A 114 -17.29 4.84 -6.83
C LEU A 114 -18.63 5.53 -6.64
N PHE A 115 -18.64 6.86 -6.48
CA PHE A 115 -19.80 7.63 -6.06
C PHE A 115 -20.14 8.78 -7.01
N GLY A 116 -19.37 9.00 -8.09
CA GLY A 116 -19.58 10.12 -9.01
C GLY A 116 -19.30 11.51 -8.40
N ILE A 117 -18.60 11.57 -7.26
CA ILE A 117 -18.29 12.84 -6.60
C ILE A 117 -17.25 13.59 -7.47
N PRO A 118 -17.48 14.84 -7.86
CA PRO A 118 -16.52 15.60 -8.66
C PRO A 118 -15.17 15.73 -7.97
N GLU A 119 -14.09 15.39 -8.68
CA GLU A 119 -12.72 15.37 -8.13
C GLU A 119 -12.27 16.72 -7.56
N PHE A 120 -12.73 17.85 -8.13
CA PHE A 120 -12.37 19.16 -7.60
C PHE A 120 -12.85 19.40 -6.17
N LEU A 121 -13.98 18.81 -5.77
CA LEU A 121 -14.50 18.91 -4.39
C LEU A 121 -13.64 18.08 -3.44
N THR A 122 -13.29 16.88 -3.85
CA THR A 122 -12.47 15.97 -3.04
C THR A 122 -11.03 16.47 -2.95
N TRP A 123 -10.46 17.03 -4.02
CA TRP A 123 -9.17 17.70 -3.98
C TRP A 123 -9.16 18.94 -3.06
N ARG A 124 -10.27 19.71 -3.04
CA ARG A 124 -10.43 20.82 -2.07
C ARG A 124 -10.41 20.32 -0.63
N PHE A 125 -11.08 19.19 -0.35
CA PHE A 125 -11.07 18.55 0.96
C PHE A 125 -9.67 18.07 1.33
N VAL A 126 -8.99 17.34 0.46
CA VAL A 126 -7.66 16.79 0.72
C VAL A 126 -6.64 17.91 0.98
N ARG A 127 -6.62 18.96 0.15
CA ARG A 127 -5.79 20.15 0.42
C ARG A 127 -6.09 20.79 1.78
N TRP A 128 -7.36 20.97 2.10
CA TRP A 128 -7.75 21.53 3.40
C TRP A 128 -7.31 20.65 4.55
N PHE A 129 -7.38 19.32 4.41
CA PHE A 129 -6.97 18.37 5.44
C PHE A 129 -5.46 18.51 5.73
N HIS A 130 -4.64 18.58 4.72
CA HIS A 130 -3.18 18.61 4.85
C HIS A 130 -2.58 20.02 5.07
N LYS A 131 -3.38 21.06 4.94
CA LYS A 131 -2.89 22.47 4.96
C LYS A 131 -2.06 22.86 6.20
N HIS A 132 -2.32 22.26 7.36
CA HIS A 132 -1.64 22.59 8.62
C HIS A 132 -0.62 21.53 9.03
N SER A 133 -0.31 20.61 8.16
CA SER A 133 0.76 19.62 8.39
C SER A 133 2.11 20.29 8.30
N GLY A 134 3.03 19.90 9.17
CA GLY A 134 4.44 20.27 9.04
C GLY A 134 5.01 19.67 7.77
N LYS A 135 4.76 18.36 7.57
CA LYS A 135 5.07 17.63 6.32
C LYS A 135 3.96 16.68 5.95
N VAL A 136 3.79 16.45 4.64
CA VAL A 136 2.89 15.46 4.08
C VAL A 136 3.74 14.34 3.47
N LEU A 137 3.63 13.13 4.02
CA LEU A 137 4.35 11.97 3.50
C LEU A 137 3.48 11.24 2.48
N THR A 138 4.01 10.98 1.29
CA THR A 138 3.34 10.21 0.25
C THR A 138 4.24 9.13 -0.31
N THR A 139 3.71 8.23 -1.14
CA THR A 139 4.34 6.94 -1.43
C THR A 139 5.48 7.00 -2.44
N THR A 140 5.38 7.88 -3.44
CA THR A 140 6.30 7.92 -4.59
C THR A 140 6.55 9.35 -5.06
N ASP A 141 7.58 9.54 -5.88
CA ASP A 141 7.89 10.85 -6.47
C ASP A 141 6.80 11.31 -7.45
N THR A 142 6.16 10.38 -8.16
CA THR A 142 4.99 10.69 -8.99
C THR A 142 3.86 11.26 -8.14
N MET A 143 3.59 10.68 -6.96
CA MET A 143 2.59 11.20 -6.03
C MET A 143 2.98 12.55 -5.43
N VAL A 144 4.27 12.79 -5.17
CA VAL A 144 4.76 14.12 -4.75
C VAL A 144 4.44 15.17 -5.81
N LYS A 145 4.70 14.85 -7.08
CA LYS A 145 4.39 15.74 -8.19
C LYS A 145 2.88 15.97 -8.31
N ASP A 146 2.08 14.92 -8.27
CA ASP A 146 0.62 14.98 -8.36
C ASP A 146 0.02 15.89 -7.28
N LEU A 147 0.43 15.74 -6.02
CA LEU A 147 -0.02 16.59 -4.92
C LEU A 147 0.37 18.06 -5.11
N LYS A 148 1.60 18.33 -5.60
CA LYS A 148 2.05 19.69 -5.92
C LYS A 148 1.26 20.32 -7.06
N ASP A 149 1.01 19.56 -8.12
CA ASP A 149 0.21 20.00 -9.27
C ASP A 149 -1.25 20.33 -8.86
N HIS A 150 -1.75 19.66 -7.81
CA HIS A 150 -3.05 19.95 -7.19
C HIS A 150 -3.00 21.03 -6.11
N GLY A 151 -1.90 21.79 -5.99
CA GLY A 151 -1.79 22.99 -5.16
C GLY A 151 -1.64 22.72 -3.67
N PHE A 152 -0.82 21.75 -3.29
CA PHE A 152 -0.40 21.56 -1.90
C PHE A 152 0.67 22.57 -1.53
N ASP A 153 0.40 23.39 -0.50
CA ASP A 153 1.32 24.40 0.04
C ASP A 153 2.31 23.81 1.04
N SER A 154 1.96 22.67 1.67
CA SER A 154 2.81 21.98 2.64
C SER A 154 3.98 21.29 1.96
N GLU A 155 5.10 21.09 2.67
CA GLU A 155 6.20 20.27 2.19
C GLU A 155 5.74 18.82 1.99
N VAL A 156 5.79 18.33 0.75
CA VAL A 156 5.43 16.96 0.40
C VAL A 156 6.70 16.14 0.22
N VAL A 157 6.79 15.01 0.92
CA VAL A 157 7.97 14.14 0.98
C VAL A 157 7.63 12.76 0.43
N SER A 158 8.47 12.26 -0.48
CA SER A 158 8.40 10.88 -0.94
C SER A 158 8.86 9.94 0.17
N TRP A 159 7.97 9.05 0.59
CA TRP A 159 8.20 8.09 1.66
C TRP A 159 7.99 6.68 1.15
N THR A 160 9.08 6.02 0.85
CA THR A 160 9.11 4.68 0.25
C THR A 160 8.55 3.58 1.16
N ARG A 161 8.50 2.38 0.63
CA ARG A 161 8.14 1.14 1.33
C ARG A 161 9.32 0.18 1.32
N GLY A 162 9.21 -0.87 2.12
CA GLY A 162 10.18 -1.94 2.17
C GLY A 162 9.55 -3.31 2.00
N VAL A 163 10.39 -4.31 1.93
CA VAL A 163 10.01 -5.72 1.92
C VAL A 163 10.83 -6.47 2.97
N ASP A 164 10.18 -7.41 3.66
CA ASP A 164 10.83 -8.32 4.60
C ASP A 164 11.52 -9.45 3.82
N ARG A 165 12.86 -9.40 3.77
CA ARG A 165 13.67 -10.36 3.01
C ARG A 165 13.89 -11.68 3.72
N ASP A 166 13.61 -11.76 5.00
CA ASP A 166 13.63 -13.02 5.73
C ASP A 166 12.41 -13.88 5.32
N ILE A 167 11.32 -13.23 4.94
CA ILE A 167 10.11 -13.88 4.44
C ILE A 167 10.14 -13.99 2.91
N PHE A 168 10.33 -12.88 2.20
CA PHE A 168 10.27 -12.81 0.74
C PHE A 168 11.67 -12.91 0.15
N ASN A 169 12.05 -14.10 -0.28
CA ASN A 169 13.39 -14.37 -0.81
C ASN A 169 13.36 -15.50 -1.86
N PRO A 170 14.36 -15.58 -2.74
CA PRO A 170 14.38 -16.56 -3.85
C PRO A 170 14.67 -17.99 -3.41
N THR A 171 15.14 -18.23 -2.16
CA THR A 171 15.49 -19.58 -1.68
C THR A 171 14.25 -20.50 -1.56
N LEU A 172 13.05 -19.91 -1.58
CA LEU A 172 11.78 -20.66 -1.58
C LEU A 172 11.40 -21.22 -2.96
N ARG A 173 12.14 -20.89 -4.01
CA ARG A 173 11.91 -21.42 -5.36
C ARG A 173 12.20 -22.91 -5.42
N LYS A 174 11.29 -23.62 -6.08
CA LYS A 174 11.39 -25.05 -6.39
C LYS A 174 11.21 -25.25 -7.88
N ASP A 175 11.76 -26.33 -8.40
CA ASP A 175 11.44 -26.75 -9.76
C ASP A 175 10.05 -27.43 -9.73
N LEU A 176 9.06 -26.73 -10.31
CA LEU A 176 7.69 -27.20 -10.36
C LEU A 176 7.37 -27.74 -11.76
N PRO A 177 6.59 -28.83 -11.86
CA PRO A 177 6.24 -29.43 -13.15
C PRO A 177 5.35 -28.51 -14.00
N ALA A 178 4.61 -27.60 -13.38
CA ALA A 178 3.72 -26.66 -14.05
C ALA A 178 4.16 -25.22 -13.80
N LYS A 179 4.37 -24.47 -14.90
CA LYS A 179 4.65 -23.04 -14.86
C LYS A 179 3.38 -22.24 -14.65
N TYR A 180 3.46 -21.11 -13.95
CA TYR A 180 2.28 -20.28 -13.74
C TYR A 180 2.57 -18.78 -13.74
N LEU A 181 1.54 -18.02 -14.07
CA LEU A 181 1.42 -16.59 -13.87
C LEU A 181 0.68 -16.34 -12.55
N LEU A 182 1.17 -15.42 -11.76
CA LEU A 182 0.63 -15.11 -10.44
C LEU A 182 0.01 -13.73 -10.41
N CYS A 183 -1.17 -13.62 -9.80
CA CYS A 183 -1.72 -12.34 -9.35
C CYS A 183 -2.00 -12.42 -7.84
N VAL A 184 -1.61 -11.39 -7.10
CA VAL A 184 -1.85 -11.26 -5.65
C VAL A 184 -2.52 -9.94 -5.39
N SER A 185 -3.75 -9.98 -4.91
CA SER A 185 -4.53 -8.76 -4.63
C SER A 185 -5.77 -9.08 -3.81
N ARG A 186 -6.37 -8.05 -3.22
CA ARG A 186 -7.77 -8.10 -2.82
C ARG A 186 -8.64 -8.41 -4.05
N VAL A 187 -9.56 -9.38 -3.91
CA VAL A 187 -10.43 -9.80 -5.01
C VAL A 187 -11.65 -8.86 -5.08
N SER A 188 -11.46 -7.73 -5.73
CA SER A 188 -12.45 -6.64 -5.82
C SER A 188 -12.40 -5.94 -7.18
N LYS A 189 -13.48 -5.23 -7.55
CA LYS A 189 -13.65 -4.64 -8.89
C LYS A 189 -12.60 -3.57 -9.20
N GLU A 190 -12.22 -2.77 -8.22
CA GLU A 190 -11.27 -1.66 -8.39
C GLU A 190 -9.85 -2.14 -8.75
N LYS A 191 -9.53 -3.42 -8.51
CA LYS A 191 -8.21 -4.01 -8.83
C LYS A 191 -8.07 -4.49 -10.27
N ASN A 192 -9.09 -4.28 -11.11
CA ASN A 192 -9.07 -4.59 -12.54
C ASN A 192 -8.62 -6.04 -12.87
N LEU A 193 -8.98 -6.97 -11.98
CA LEU A 193 -8.50 -8.35 -12.03
C LEU A 193 -8.95 -9.11 -13.29
N GLU A 194 -10.04 -8.67 -13.92
CA GLU A 194 -10.56 -9.30 -15.13
C GLU A 194 -9.53 -9.31 -16.26
N GLU A 195 -8.65 -8.31 -16.34
CA GLU A 195 -7.57 -8.29 -17.33
C GLU A 195 -6.59 -9.45 -17.17
N PHE A 196 -6.30 -9.86 -15.94
CA PHE A 196 -5.53 -11.07 -15.66
C PHE A 196 -6.35 -12.36 -15.86
N LEU A 197 -7.60 -12.36 -15.37
CA LEU A 197 -8.45 -13.53 -15.39
C LEU A 197 -8.82 -13.97 -16.82
N LYS A 198 -9.00 -12.99 -17.72
CA LYS A 198 -9.32 -13.20 -19.16
C LYS A 198 -8.10 -13.57 -20.01
N LEU A 199 -6.88 -13.36 -19.53
CA LEU A 199 -5.69 -13.66 -20.32
C LEU A 199 -5.73 -15.10 -20.86
N ASP A 200 -5.55 -15.23 -22.16
CA ASP A 200 -5.23 -16.50 -22.80
C ASP A 200 -3.70 -16.57 -22.98
N TYR A 201 -3.05 -17.39 -22.14
CA TYR A 201 -1.60 -17.53 -22.14
C TYR A 201 -1.23 -19.02 -22.09
N PRO A 202 -1.16 -19.68 -23.26
CA PRO A 202 -0.96 -21.14 -23.34
C PRO A 202 0.36 -21.57 -22.69
N GLY A 203 0.32 -22.72 -22.01
CA GLY A 203 1.48 -23.28 -21.33
C GLY A 203 1.69 -22.80 -19.90
N TYR A 204 0.89 -21.85 -19.44
CA TYR A 204 0.97 -21.32 -18.07
C TYR A 204 -0.38 -21.45 -17.36
N GLN A 205 -0.35 -21.92 -16.12
CA GLN A 205 -1.51 -21.84 -15.23
C GLN A 205 -1.68 -20.40 -14.73
N LYS A 206 -2.88 -20.01 -14.42
CA LYS A 206 -3.16 -18.75 -13.74
C LYS A 206 -3.49 -19.01 -12.27
N ILE A 207 -2.75 -18.39 -11.36
CA ILE A 207 -2.98 -18.49 -9.92
C ILE A 207 -3.33 -17.11 -9.39
N MET A 208 -4.49 -17.03 -8.72
CA MET A 208 -4.95 -15.84 -8.02
C MET A 208 -4.89 -16.07 -6.52
N VAL A 209 -4.05 -15.29 -5.82
CA VAL A 209 -3.93 -15.28 -4.36
C VAL A 209 -4.62 -14.06 -3.80
N GLY A 210 -5.55 -14.27 -2.90
CA GLY A 210 -6.28 -13.20 -2.22
C GLY A 210 -7.71 -13.57 -1.92
N ASP A 211 -8.37 -12.67 -1.20
CA ASP A 211 -9.77 -12.76 -0.83
C ASP A 211 -10.48 -11.43 -1.08
N GLY A 212 -11.80 -11.45 -1.13
CA GLY A 212 -12.58 -10.24 -1.31
C GLY A 212 -13.98 -10.48 -1.88
N PRO A 213 -14.76 -9.40 -2.01
CA PRO A 213 -16.19 -9.49 -2.33
C PRO A 213 -16.49 -10.12 -3.70
N MET A 214 -15.52 -10.13 -4.62
CA MET A 214 -15.72 -10.71 -5.96
C MET A 214 -15.23 -12.16 -6.08
N LEU A 215 -14.64 -12.77 -5.02
CA LEU A 215 -14.00 -14.07 -5.11
C LEU A 215 -14.92 -15.16 -5.65
N GLU A 216 -16.08 -15.34 -5.05
CA GLU A 216 -17.03 -16.40 -5.46
C GLU A 216 -17.62 -16.15 -6.87
N THR A 217 -17.77 -14.87 -7.25
CA THR A 217 -18.22 -14.49 -8.59
C THR A 217 -17.17 -14.88 -9.63
N TYR A 218 -15.90 -14.52 -9.38
CA TYR A 218 -14.80 -14.80 -10.32
C TYR A 218 -14.44 -16.28 -10.38
N LYS A 219 -14.53 -17.05 -9.30
CA LYS A 219 -14.38 -18.51 -9.34
C LYS A 219 -15.37 -19.16 -10.31
N LYS A 220 -16.63 -18.70 -10.32
CA LYS A 220 -17.67 -19.22 -11.23
C LYS A 220 -17.43 -18.81 -12.67
N GLN A 221 -16.98 -17.57 -12.90
CA GLN A 221 -16.77 -17.02 -14.24
C GLN A 221 -15.48 -17.52 -14.90
N TYR A 222 -14.45 -17.81 -14.10
CA TYR A 222 -13.11 -18.20 -14.58
C TYR A 222 -12.66 -19.53 -13.95
N PRO A 223 -13.31 -20.68 -14.27
CA PRO A 223 -13.03 -21.97 -13.65
C PRO A 223 -11.61 -22.52 -13.94
N ASN A 224 -10.96 -21.99 -14.97
CA ASN A 224 -9.57 -22.36 -15.35
C ASN A 224 -8.51 -21.59 -14.55
N VAL A 225 -8.90 -20.68 -13.65
CA VAL A 225 -7.99 -19.96 -12.77
C VAL A 225 -8.00 -20.62 -11.39
N HIS A 226 -6.82 -20.88 -10.86
CA HIS A 226 -6.69 -21.42 -9.51
C HIS A 226 -6.74 -20.32 -8.45
N PHE A 227 -7.84 -20.21 -7.71
CA PHE A 227 -8.00 -19.27 -6.60
C PHE A 227 -7.63 -19.95 -5.28
N THR A 228 -6.57 -19.45 -4.64
CA THR A 228 -6.03 -20.07 -3.41
C THR A 228 -6.67 -19.53 -2.12
N GLY A 229 -7.45 -18.44 -2.21
CA GLY A 229 -7.83 -17.65 -1.06
C GLY A 229 -6.66 -16.82 -0.52
N PHE A 230 -6.86 -16.21 0.64
CA PHE A 230 -5.87 -15.36 1.29
C PHE A 230 -4.65 -16.14 1.78
N LYS A 231 -3.45 -15.59 1.56
CA LYS A 231 -2.15 -16.12 2.04
C LYS A 231 -1.30 -15.00 2.60
N THR A 232 -0.43 -15.31 3.56
CA THR A 232 0.53 -14.37 4.18
C THR A 232 1.87 -15.03 4.44
N GLY A 233 2.85 -14.21 4.79
CA GLY A 233 4.16 -14.68 5.25
C GLY A 233 4.83 -15.62 4.25
N THR A 234 5.46 -16.66 4.77
CA THR A 234 6.20 -17.64 3.95
C THR A 234 5.33 -18.38 2.95
N ASP A 235 4.04 -18.60 3.24
CA ASP A 235 3.15 -19.25 2.27
C ASP A 235 2.90 -18.36 1.06
N LEU A 236 2.68 -17.06 1.26
CA LEU A 236 2.59 -16.10 0.16
C LEU A 236 3.91 -15.98 -0.60
N ALA A 237 5.04 -15.93 0.11
CA ALA A 237 6.37 -15.86 -0.49
C ALA A 237 6.68 -17.05 -1.40
N ARG A 238 6.20 -18.26 -1.06
CA ARG A 238 6.31 -19.45 -1.94
C ARG A 238 5.60 -19.25 -3.26
N TYR A 239 4.42 -18.63 -3.28
CA TYR A 239 3.73 -18.33 -4.54
C TYR A 239 4.53 -17.34 -5.39
N TYR A 240 5.08 -16.29 -4.81
CA TYR A 240 5.95 -15.38 -5.55
C TYR A 240 7.20 -16.07 -6.09
N ALA A 241 7.95 -16.77 -5.24
CA ALA A 241 9.23 -17.37 -5.63
C ALA A 241 9.09 -18.37 -6.78
N ASN A 242 7.99 -19.10 -6.84
CA ASN A 242 7.73 -20.15 -7.84
C ASN A 242 6.97 -19.67 -9.08
N ALA A 243 6.45 -18.44 -9.10
CA ALA A 243 5.83 -17.86 -10.29
C ALA A 243 6.87 -17.56 -11.38
N GLU A 244 6.50 -17.69 -12.64
CA GLU A 244 7.34 -17.22 -13.73
C GLU A 244 7.24 -15.69 -13.89
N VAL A 245 6.03 -15.14 -13.79
CA VAL A 245 5.77 -13.71 -13.83
C VAL A 245 4.68 -13.38 -12.80
N PHE A 246 4.87 -12.30 -12.07
CA PHE A 246 3.82 -11.67 -11.29
C PHE A 246 3.10 -10.65 -12.15
N VAL A 247 1.80 -10.84 -12.35
CA VAL A 247 0.95 -9.95 -13.16
C VAL A 247 0.20 -9.01 -12.24
N PHE A 248 0.39 -7.71 -12.44
CA PHE A 248 -0.23 -6.65 -11.67
C PHE A 248 -1.18 -5.82 -12.55
N PRO A 249 -2.47 -6.20 -12.63
CA PRO A 249 -3.43 -5.58 -13.55
C PRO A 249 -4.06 -4.30 -13.04
N SER A 250 -3.76 -3.88 -11.80
CA SER A 250 -4.36 -2.69 -11.19
C SER A 250 -3.95 -1.42 -11.96
N MET A 251 -4.94 -0.60 -12.30
CA MET A 251 -4.74 0.73 -12.90
C MET A 251 -4.70 1.83 -11.83
N TRP A 252 -4.96 1.47 -10.58
CA TRP A 252 -5.17 2.37 -9.47
C TRP A 252 -4.32 1.96 -8.28
N GLU A 253 -3.14 2.52 -8.23
CA GLU A 253 -2.22 2.21 -7.15
C GLU A 253 -1.30 3.40 -6.87
N THR A 254 -1.01 3.63 -5.62
CA THR A 254 -0.04 4.66 -5.23
C THR A 254 1.37 4.11 -5.08
N PHE A 255 1.51 2.79 -4.83
CA PHE A 255 2.80 2.12 -4.70
C PHE A 255 2.73 0.65 -5.14
N GLY A 256 1.97 -0.19 -4.43
CA GLY A 256 1.84 -1.62 -4.69
C GLY A 256 2.96 -2.46 -4.04
N ILE A 257 2.90 -2.63 -2.71
CA ILE A 257 3.87 -3.44 -1.94
C ILE A 257 4.04 -4.85 -2.53
N VAL A 258 2.99 -5.45 -3.04
CA VAL A 258 3.00 -6.78 -3.68
C VAL A 258 3.99 -6.90 -4.85
N MET A 259 4.29 -5.79 -5.54
CA MET A 259 5.30 -5.77 -6.60
C MET A 259 6.71 -5.94 -6.04
N ILE A 260 7.05 -5.25 -4.97
CA ILE A 260 8.38 -5.37 -4.34
C ILE A 260 8.56 -6.70 -3.61
N GLU A 261 7.49 -7.31 -3.09
CA GLU A 261 7.48 -8.67 -2.54
C GLU A 261 7.83 -9.69 -3.64
N SER A 262 7.22 -9.57 -4.82
CA SER A 262 7.51 -10.38 -5.98
C SER A 262 8.97 -10.26 -6.41
N MET A 263 9.46 -9.02 -6.58
CA MET A 263 10.85 -8.75 -6.98
C MET A 263 11.87 -9.27 -5.95
N ALA A 264 11.54 -9.21 -4.65
CA ALA A 264 12.39 -9.75 -3.58
C ALA A 264 12.51 -11.27 -3.65
N CYS A 265 11.51 -11.96 -4.22
CA CYS A 265 11.57 -13.39 -4.56
C CYS A 265 12.25 -13.65 -5.92
N GLY A 266 12.77 -12.64 -6.58
CA GLY A 266 13.37 -12.71 -7.91
C GLY A 266 12.36 -12.89 -9.04
N THR A 267 11.07 -12.65 -8.81
CA THR A 267 10.01 -12.80 -9.81
C THR A 267 9.69 -11.47 -10.46
N PRO A 268 9.82 -11.35 -11.80
CA PRO A 268 9.58 -10.11 -12.52
C PRO A 268 8.09 -9.74 -12.51
N VAL A 269 7.82 -8.42 -12.66
CA VAL A 269 6.48 -7.86 -12.60
C VAL A 269 6.01 -7.38 -13.98
N ALA A 270 4.90 -7.89 -14.47
CA ALA A 270 4.18 -7.38 -15.64
C ALA A 270 3.02 -6.50 -15.20
N ALA A 271 2.95 -5.25 -15.67
CA ALA A 271 1.93 -4.29 -15.25
C ALA A 271 1.52 -3.33 -16.37
N PHE A 272 0.42 -2.61 -16.16
CA PHE A 272 0.08 -1.44 -16.96
C PHE A 272 0.98 -0.25 -16.59
N PRO A 273 1.25 0.69 -17.54
CA PRO A 273 2.08 1.88 -17.29
C PRO A 273 1.29 2.98 -16.54
N CYS A 274 0.85 2.69 -15.33
CA CYS A 274 0.14 3.63 -14.45
C CYS A 274 0.99 4.02 -13.23
N ASP A 275 0.47 4.93 -12.41
CA ASP A 275 1.14 5.33 -11.18
C ASP A 275 1.31 4.13 -10.24
N GLY A 276 2.31 4.16 -9.39
CA GLY A 276 2.77 3.00 -8.65
C GLY A 276 3.73 2.15 -9.49
N PRO A 277 3.28 1.38 -10.49
CA PRO A 277 4.18 0.66 -11.40
C PRO A 277 5.30 1.52 -12.00
N LYS A 278 5.04 2.74 -12.45
CA LYS A 278 6.06 3.64 -13.02
C LYS A 278 7.19 4.00 -12.06
N ASP A 279 6.90 4.07 -10.77
CA ASP A 279 7.89 4.39 -9.73
C ASP A 279 8.60 3.13 -9.19
N VAL A 280 7.92 1.98 -9.26
CA VAL A 280 8.38 0.74 -8.62
C VAL A 280 9.12 -0.15 -9.61
N ILE A 281 8.64 -0.27 -10.85
CA ILE A 281 9.22 -1.14 -11.88
C ILE A 281 10.33 -0.40 -12.63
N GLU A 282 11.50 -1.01 -12.70
CA GLU A 282 12.56 -0.63 -13.60
C GLU A 282 12.40 -1.43 -14.90
N GLN A 283 11.96 -0.73 -15.97
CA GLN A 283 11.63 -1.32 -17.26
C GLN A 283 12.78 -2.14 -17.83
N GLY A 284 12.54 -3.41 -18.15
CA GLY A 284 13.56 -4.32 -18.69
C GLY A 284 14.59 -4.84 -17.66
N VAL A 285 14.42 -4.51 -16.36
CA VAL A 285 15.28 -4.98 -15.28
C VAL A 285 14.49 -5.74 -14.23
N THR A 286 13.49 -5.10 -13.61
CA THR A 286 12.65 -5.72 -12.58
C THR A 286 11.28 -6.14 -13.08
N GLY A 287 10.90 -5.71 -14.27
CA GLY A 287 9.64 -6.03 -14.91
C GLY A 287 9.46 -5.30 -16.23
N PHE A 288 8.28 -5.46 -16.79
CA PHE A 288 7.82 -4.74 -17.98
C PHE A 288 6.46 -4.11 -17.75
N MET A 289 6.32 -2.88 -18.24
CA MET A 289 5.04 -2.19 -18.34
C MET A 289 4.66 -2.04 -19.79
N ASN A 290 3.43 -2.40 -20.13
CA ASN A 290 2.86 -2.25 -21.48
C ASN A 290 1.34 -2.09 -21.36
N ASP A 291 0.71 -1.40 -22.32
CA ASP A 291 -0.75 -1.28 -22.43
C ASP A 291 -1.41 -2.63 -22.77
N ASN A 292 -0.64 -3.58 -23.28
CA ASN A 292 -1.01 -4.98 -23.44
C ASN A 292 -0.28 -5.83 -22.40
N LEU A 293 -1.02 -6.47 -21.49
CA LEU A 293 -0.41 -7.32 -20.45
C LEU A 293 0.33 -8.54 -21.01
N SER A 294 -0.11 -9.10 -22.14
CA SER A 294 0.60 -10.24 -22.76
C SER A 294 2.01 -9.83 -23.21
N ASP A 295 2.15 -8.66 -23.82
CA ASP A 295 3.47 -8.14 -24.25
C ASP A 295 4.36 -7.85 -23.02
N ALA A 296 3.77 -7.35 -21.92
CA ALA A 296 4.50 -7.15 -20.67
C ALA A 296 4.98 -8.48 -20.09
N ILE A 297 4.15 -9.53 -20.12
CA ILE A 297 4.51 -10.88 -19.69
C ILE A 297 5.64 -11.45 -20.56
N ASP A 298 5.54 -11.33 -21.88
CA ASP A 298 6.57 -11.80 -22.83
C ASP A 298 7.93 -11.16 -22.52
N GLY A 299 7.94 -9.85 -22.27
CA GLY A 299 9.14 -9.13 -21.83
C GLY A 299 9.67 -9.66 -20.51
N CYS A 300 8.82 -9.90 -19.52
CA CYS A 300 9.20 -10.42 -18.21
C CYS A 300 9.82 -11.81 -18.28
N LEU A 301 9.33 -12.70 -19.14
CA LEU A 301 9.85 -14.06 -19.30
C LEU A 301 11.30 -14.10 -19.83
N GLN A 302 11.79 -13.02 -20.41
CA GLN A 302 13.19 -12.89 -20.89
C GLN A 302 14.13 -12.34 -19.81
N LEU A 303 13.62 -11.90 -18.65
CA LEU A 303 14.44 -11.27 -17.61
C LEU A 303 15.21 -12.31 -16.79
N ASN A 304 16.44 -11.93 -16.44
CA ASN A 304 17.23 -12.68 -15.48
C ASN A 304 16.74 -12.38 -14.05
N ARG A 305 16.33 -13.42 -13.33
CA ARG A 305 15.77 -13.31 -11.97
C ARG A 305 16.74 -12.74 -10.94
N ASP A 306 18.07 -12.98 -11.10
CA ASP A 306 19.08 -12.40 -10.20
C ASP A 306 19.16 -10.87 -10.40
N ARG A 307 18.96 -10.38 -11.63
CA ARG A 307 18.88 -8.95 -11.89
C ARG A 307 17.61 -8.34 -11.30
N VAL A 308 16.46 -9.04 -11.38
CA VAL A 308 15.22 -8.63 -10.71
C VAL A 308 15.44 -8.50 -9.21
N LEU A 309 16.02 -9.53 -8.58
CA LEU A 309 16.36 -9.54 -7.16
C LEU A 309 17.27 -8.36 -6.78
N LYS A 310 18.34 -8.14 -7.56
CA LYS A 310 19.26 -7.02 -7.33
C LYS A 310 18.56 -5.65 -7.43
N GLY A 311 17.73 -5.46 -8.44
CA GLY A 311 16.95 -4.22 -8.60
C GLY A 311 15.97 -3.97 -7.45
N SER A 312 15.49 -5.03 -6.78
CA SER A 312 14.60 -4.90 -5.62
C SER A 312 15.31 -4.44 -4.34
N GLN A 313 16.66 -4.46 -4.27
CA GLN A 313 17.42 -4.17 -3.03
C GLN A 313 17.22 -2.75 -2.50
N ARG A 314 16.83 -1.82 -3.35
CA ARG A 314 16.51 -0.43 -2.95
C ARG A 314 15.33 -0.33 -2.00
N TRP A 315 14.44 -1.35 -1.97
CA TRP A 315 13.23 -1.37 -1.15
C TRP A 315 13.50 -2.04 0.20
N SER A 316 13.75 -1.24 1.24
CA SER A 316 13.97 -1.74 2.59
C SER A 316 13.19 -0.94 3.63
N TRP A 317 12.74 -1.61 4.69
CA TRP A 317 12.06 -0.96 5.80
C TRP A 317 12.99 -0.05 6.59
N ASP A 318 14.29 -0.35 6.65
CA ASP A 318 15.27 0.54 7.29
C ASP A 318 15.39 1.87 6.55
N ASN A 319 15.37 1.87 5.21
CA ASN A 319 15.35 3.10 4.43
C ASN A 319 14.02 3.85 4.60
N ALA A 320 12.90 3.13 4.61
CA ALA A 320 11.58 3.73 4.86
C ALA A 320 11.51 4.38 6.26
N TRP A 321 12.05 3.70 7.29
CA TRP A 321 12.15 4.25 8.64
C TRP A 321 13.06 5.48 8.69
N LYS A 322 14.23 5.43 8.05
CA LYS A 322 15.15 6.57 7.98
C LYS A 322 14.44 7.81 7.44
N ILE A 323 13.75 7.68 6.28
CA ILE A 323 13.00 8.79 5.69
C ILE A 323 11.90 9.27 6.65
N PHE A 324 11.13 8.35 7.25
CA PHE A 324 10.08 8.72 8.20
C PHE A 324 10.64 9.50 9.39
N LYS A 325 11.72 8.99 10.00
CA LYS A 325 12.39 9.59 11.17
C LYS A 325 12.95 10.98 10.88
N GLU A 326 13.62 11.17 9.74
CA GLU A 326 14.20 12.44 9.32
C GLU A 326 13.15 13.51 9.02
N ASN A 327 11.91 13.11 8.84
CA ASN A 327 10.79 14.00 8.53
C ASN A 327 9.79 14.15 9.68
N LEU A 328 10.06 13.64 10.87
CA LEU A 328 9.26 13.91 12.07
C LEU A 328 9.34 15.40 12.45
N THR A 329 8.17 16.01 12.79
CA THR A 329 8.06 17.43 13.16
C THR A 329 7.54 17.60 14.57
#